data_117f6efda19b7c71fe5c6d177bcfee5b
#
_entry.id   117f6efda19b7c71fe5c6d177bcfee5b
#
_cell.length_a   1.000
_cell.length_b   1.000
_cell.length_c   1.000
_cell.angle_alpha   90.00
_cell.angle_beta   90.00
_cell.angle_gamma   90.00
#
_symmetry.space_group_name_H-M   'P 1'
#
loop_
_entity.id
_entity.type
_entity.pdbx_description
1 polymer ?
#
loop_
_entity_poly.entity_id
_entity_poly.type
_entity_poly.pdbx_seq_one_letter_code
_entity_poly.pdbx_strand_id
1 'polypeptide(L)'
;MFVSEGFESAQFDSIDPSFSSERHTIALMGSGLVELLAREMTADLQAIRASAIAEACASGKDAQADLVTKGVRFGSIVAHPDGIVDLDAIEGVDSDLIVRPFSRKGVFTSLRQFTINALNIHHGMEAIERYGVRWTGSHDFAESGVPDSITAGDVSALVAFQAALPPPTVKADMPDDWREGAKAGAKTFNEIGCASCHMQTLPLRSLVFTDPAPYDMAGTLRSGEVKAPIHIDLAALPIAKTLQRNDKGEWLIPLYSDLKRHLVVDETVNALGNELQAQRFVERDVFLTPRLWGVGSTAPYGHNGSFRMLDEIIAAHGGDARFARDAYMALDPEKRDDVIAFLRSLVIEAQ
;
A
#
# COMPACT_ATOMS: atom_id res chain seq x y z
N MET A 1 10.19 24.34 6.60
CA MET A 1 9.70 23.14 5.89
C MET A 1 8.68 22.37 6.72
N PHE A 2 8.93 22.06 7.98
CA PHE A 2 7.96 21.38 8.84
C PHE A 2 6.69 22.19 9.11
N VAL A 3 6.79 23.50 9.25
CA VAL A 3 5.65 24.39 9.46
C VAL A 3 4.69 24.40 8.28
N SER A 4 5.18 24.25 7.04
CA SER A 4 4.34 24.19 5.83
C SER A 4 3.61 22.86 5.65
N GLU A 5 4.02 21.82 6.37
CA GLU A 5 3.39 20.49 6.38
C GLU A 5 2.39 20.33 7.54
N GLY A 6 2.09 21.42 8.25
CA GLY A 6 1.19 21.41 9.40
C GLY A 6 1.78 20.87 10.71
N PHE A 7 3.10 20.72 10.75
CA PHE A 7 3.80 20.51 12.01
C PHE A 7 4.09 21.88 12.63
N GLU A 8 3.46 22.17 13.75
CA GLU A 8 3.86 23.30 14.58
C GLU A 8 5.26 23.06 15.11
N SER A 9 5.91 24.13 15.59
CA SER A 9 7.27 24.07 16.10
C SER A 9 7.38 22.92 17.13
N ALA A 10 8.17 21.92 16.80
CA ALA A 10 8.28 20.71 17.56
C ALA A 10 8.79 20.96 18.95
N GLN A 11 7.92 21.05 19.91
CA GLN A 11 8.27 20.67 21.26
C GLN A 11 8.25 19.14 21.29
N PHE A 12 9.39 18.52 20.97
CA PHE A 12 9.52 17.07 20.83
C PHE A 12 9.21 16.29 22.12
N ASP A 13 9.02 16.96 23.22
CA ASP A 13 8.62 16.44 24.53
C ASP A 13 7.14 16.68 24.85
N SER A 14 6.38 17.30 23.94
CA SER A 14 4.95 17.49 24.15
C SER A 14 4.22 16.16 24.00
N ILE A 15 3.40 15.83 24.99
CA ILE A 15 2.48 14.69 24.98
C ILE A 15 1.08 15.07 24.48
N ASP A 16 0.86 16.33 24.12
CA ASP A 16 -0.43 16.78 23.60
C ASP A 16 -0.61 16.26 22.16
N PRO A 17 -1.69 15.48 21.89
CA PRO A 17 -1.96 14.93 20.55
C PRO A 17 -2.07 15.98 19.44
N SER A 18 -2.34 17.25 19.76
CA SER A 18 -2.39 18.34 18.79
C SER A 18 -1.04 18.67 18.16
N PHE A 19 0.06 18.27 18.78
CA PHE A 19 1.43 18.53 18.29
C PHE A 19 2.06 17.36 17.55
N SER A 20 1.42 16.19 17.54
CA SER A 20 1.95 15.00 16.86
C SER A 20 0.86 14.22 16.15
N SER A 21 1.19 13.64 15.00
CA SER A 21 0.35 12.66 14.32
C SER A 21 0.97 11.28 14.51
N GLU A 22 0.49 10.53 15.50
CA GLU A 22 0.95 9.17 15.72
C GLU A 22 0.60 8.28 14.54
N ARG A 23 1.59 7.54 14.04
CA ARG A 23 1.41 6.57 12.98
C ARG A 23 2.12 5.27 13.29
N HIS A 24 1.36 4.21 13.36
CA HIS A 24 1.92 2.87 13.50
C HIS A 24 2.61 2.44 12.20
N THR A 25 3.83 1.90 12.31
CA THR A 25 4.64 1.48 11.17
C THR A 25 3.98 0.35 10.38
N ILE A 26 4.17 0.34 9.05
CA ILE A 26 3.77 -0.76 8.19
C ILE A 26 4.95 -1.71 8.04
N ALA A 27 4.71 -3.02 8.17
CA ALA A 27 5.73 -4.02 7.95
C ALA A 27 6.28 -3.95 6.51
N LEU A 28 7.62 -4.03 6.38
CA LEU A 28 8.31 -3.97 5.08
C LEU A 28 8.42 -5.32 4.37
N MET A 29 8.08 -6.42 5.05
CA MET A 29 8.17 -7.76 4.49
C MET A 29 7.35 -7.89 3.21
N GLY A 30 7.94 -8.43 2.15
CA GLY A 30 7.30 -8.59 0.84
C GLY A 30 7.11 -7.31 0.03
N SER A 31 7.68 -6.17 0.44
CA SER A 31 7.44 -4.87 -0.20
C SER A 31 7.83 -4.81 -1.68
N GLY A 32 8.85 -5.56 -2.11
CA GLY A 32 9.21 -5.65 -3.53
C GLY A 32 8.08 -6.25 -4.38
N LEU A 33 7.43 -7.30 -3.88
CA LEU A 33 6.26 -7.92 -4.57
C LEU A 33 5.08 -6.95 -4.65
N VAL A 34 4.86 -6.20 -3.59
CA VAL A 34 3.78 -5.20 -3.53
C VAL A 34 3.99 -4.08 -4.54
N GLU A 35 5.22 -3.59 -4.66
CA GLU A 35 5.55 -2.57 -5.66
C GLU A 35 5.38 -3.10 -7.09
N LEU A 36 5.82 -4.33 -7.37
CA LEU A 36 5.63 -4.95 -8.68
C LEU A 36 4.15 -5.10 -9.04
N LEU A 37 3.29 -5.52 -8.10
CA LEU A 37 1.84 -5.56 -8.29
C LEU A 37 1.28 -4.18 -8.65
N ALA A 38 1.61 -3.15 -7.89
CA ALA A 38 1.13 -1.79 -8.14
C ALA A 38 1.61 -1.22 -9.47
N ARG A 39 2.85 -1.54 -9.89
CA ARG A 39 3.38 -1.17 -11.21
C ARG A 39 2.59 -1.81 -12.35
N GLU A 40 2.30 -3.12 -12.26
CA GLU A 40 1.49 -3.81 -13.26
C GLU A 40 0.05 -3.30 -13.28
N MET A 41 -0.57 -3.07 -12.12
CA MET A 41 -1.91 -2.48 -12.03
C MET A 41 -1.94 -1.09 -12.67
N THR A 42 -0.95 -0.26 -12.39
CA THR A 42 -0.81 1.06 -13.02
C THR A 42 -0.70 0.94 -14.54
N ALA A 43 0.16 0.05 -15.04
CA ALA A 43 0.32 -0.16 -16.48
C ALA A 43 -0.98 -0.61 -17.15
N ASP A 44 -1.74 -1.50 -16.51
CA ASP A 44 -3.04 -1.97 -16.99
C ASP A 44 -4.06 -0.82 -17.06
N LEU A 45 -4.16 0.01 -15.98
CA LEU A 45 -5.08 1.15 -15.95
C LEU A 45 -4.72 2.21 -17.00
N GLN A 46 -3.44 2.50 -17.20
CA GLN A 46 -2.96 3.41 -18.24
C GLN A 46 -3.26 2.87 -19.66
N ALA A 47 -3.12 1.56 -19.85
CA ALA A 47 -3.46 0.92 -21.13
C ALA A 47 -4.98 1.00 -21.42
N ILE A 48 -5.84 0.79 -20.43
CA ILE A 48 -7.29 0.97 -20.54
C ILE A 48 -7.63 2.40 -20.95
N ARG A 49 -7.04 3.39 -20.29
CA ARG A 49 -7.24 4.81 -20.63
C ARG A 49 -6.79 5.11 -22.05
N ALA A 50 -5.62 4.65 -22.45
CA ALA A 50 -5.10 4.87 -23.80
C ALA A 50 -5.99 4.24 -24.87
N SER A 51 -6.52 3.04 -24.63
CA SER A 51 -7.45 2.35 -25.53
C SER A 51 -8.78 3.11 -25.67
N ALA A 52 -9.35 3.60 -24.55
CA ALA A 52 -10.58 4.39 -24.57
C ALA A 52 -10.41 5.70 -25.37
N ILE A 53 -9.29 6.40 -25.19
CA ILE A 53 -8.98 7.61 -25.96
C ILE A 53 -8.87 7.26 -27.45
N ALA A 54 -8.15 6.21 -27.83
CA ALA A 54 -8.01 5.79 -29.23
C ALA A 54 -9.35 5.43 -29.86
N GLU A 55 -10.23 4.73 -29.13
CA GLU A 55 -11.58 4.37 -29.57
C GLU A 55 -12.44 5.63 -29.78
N ALA A 56 -12.46 6.55 -28.83
CA ALA A 56 -13.23 7.80 -28.93
C ALA A 56 -12.77 8.64 -30.13
N CYS A 57 -11.46 8.84 -30.28
CA CYS A 57 -10.90 9.58 -31.42
C CYS A 57 -11.23 8.93 -32.77
N ALA A 58 -11.15 7.60 -32.86
CA ALA A 58 -11.41 6.88 -34.11
C ALA A 58 -12.91 6.84 -34.48
N SER A 59 -13.78 6.71 -33.47
CA SER A 59 -15.23 6.61 -33.68
C SER A 59 -15.94 7.96 -33.84
N GLY A 60 -15.30 9.05 -33.34
CA GLY A 60 -15.93 10.36 -33.19
C GLY A 60 -17.05 10.41 -32.17
N LYS A 61 -17.07 9.47 -31.21
CA LYS A 61 -18.07 9.33 -30.14
C LYS A 61 -17.36 9.08 -28.80
N ASP A 62 -18.06 9.35 -27.71
CA ASP A 62 -17.58 9.02 -26.38
C ASP A 62 -17.36 7.50 -26.24
N ALA A 63 -16.27 7.12 -25.58
CA ALA A 63 -15.94 5.75 -25.26
C ALA A 63 -15.85 5.59 -23.74
N GLN A 64 -16.70 4.74 -23.14
CA GLN A 64 -16.67 4.40 -21.72
C GLN A 64 -15.83 3.14 -21.52
N ALA A 65 -15.00 3.15 -20.48
CA ALA A 65 -14.20 1.99 -20.10
C ALA A 65 -14.22 1.77 -18.56
N ASP A 66 -14.43 0.51 -18.16
CA ASP A 66 -14.26 0.08 -16.77
C ASP A 66 -12.78 -0.06 -16.46
N LEU A 67 -12.36 0.50 -15.33
CA LEU A 67 -11.00 0.41 -14.81
C LEU A 67 -10.86 -0.85 -13.97
N VAL A 68 -10.50 -1.97 -14.58
CA VAL A 68 -10.35 -3.27 -13.89
C VAL A 68 -8.98 -3.86 -14.20
N THR A 69 -8.23 -4.18 -13.17
CA THR A 69 -6.95 -4.89 -13.25
C THR A 69 -6.83 -5.91 -12.13
N LYS A 70 -6.31 -7.11 -12.42
CA LYS A 70 -6.11 -8.22 -11.46
C LYS A 70 -7.37 -8.57 -10.63
N GLY A 71 -8.57 -8.29 -11.16
CA GLY A 71 -9.85 -8.48 -10.47
C GLY A 71 -10.27 -7.33 -9.56
N VAL A 72 -9.45 -6.30 -9.42
CA VAL A 72 -9.77 -5.08 -8.64
C VAL A 72 -10.40 -4.04 -9.57
N ARG A 73 -11.53 -3.47 -9.15
CA ARG A 73 -12.23 -2.41 -9.86
C ARG A 73 -11.89 -1.03 -9.27
N PHE A 74 -11.49 -0.11 -10.14
CA PHE A 74 -11.18 1.29 -9.80
C PHE A 74 -12.20 2.28 -10.40
N GLY A 75 -13.46 1.87 -10.56
CA GLY A 75 -14.50 2.67 -11.19
C GLY A 75 -14.46 2.61 -12.72
N SER A 76 -14.76 3.73 -13.36
CA SER A 76 -14.79 3.85 -14.85
C SER A 76 -14.37 5.24 -15.30
N ILE A 77 -14.07 5.36 -16.60
CA ILE A 77 -13.74 6.62 -17.29
C ILE A 77 -14.59 6.77 -18.54
N VAL A 78 -14.75 8.01 -18.99
CA VAL A 78 -15.31 8.33 -20.31
C VAL A 78 -14.29 9.15 -21.08
N ALA A 79 -13.82 8.63 -22.22
CA ALA A 79 -12.95 9.35 -23.14
C ALA A 79 -13.79 10.03 -24.23
N HIS A 80 -13.48 11.30 -24.52
CA HIS A 80 -14.13 12.09 -25.55
C HIS A 80 -13.32 12.13 -26.87
N PRO A 81 -13.95 12.41 -28.02
CA PRO A 81 -13.28 12.43 -29.31
C PRO A 81 -12.12 13.45 -29.43
N ASP A 82 -12.12 14.47 -28.60
CA ASP A 82 -11.05 15.48 -28.49
C ASP A 82 -9.86 15.03 -27.62
N GLY A 83 -9.91 13.81 -27.06
CA GLY A 83 -8.87 13.24 -26.21
C GLY A 83 -9.00 13.60 -24.72
N ILE A 84 -10.00 14.41 -24.34
CA ILE A 84 -10.30 14.68 -22.92
C ILE A 84 -10.89 13.43 -22.30
N VAL A 85 -10.57 13.18 -21.05
CA VAL A 85 -11.09 12.03 -20.27
C VAL A 85 -11.78 12.53 -19.03
N ASP A 86 -13.05 12.16 -18.88
CA ASP A 86 -13.80 12.33 -17.65
C ASP A 86 -13.37 11.24 -16.65
N LEU A 87 -13.02 11.68 -15.45
CA LEU A 87 -12.50 10.88 -14.34
C LEU A 87 -13.39 10.92 -13.09
N ASP A 88 -14.60 11.46 -13.18
CA ASP A 88 -15.48 11.68 -12.01
C ASP A 88 -15.95 10.34 -11.37
N ALA A 89 -15.91 9.25 -12.14
CA ALA A 89 -16.33 7.92 -11.69
C ALA A 89 -15.16 6.99 -11.31
N ILE A 90 -13.95 7.53 -11.09
CA ILE A 90 -12.83 6.73 -10.57
C ILE A 90 -12.98 6.50 -9.06
N GLU A 91 -12.48 5.36 -8.59
CA GLU A 91 -12.59 4.94 -7.19
C GLU A 91 -11.25 4.48 -6.64
N GLY A 92 -10.84 5.02 -5.49
CA GLY A 92 -9.70 4.54 -4.71
C GLY A 92 -8.33 4.67 -5.37
N VAL A 93 -8.23 5.46 -6.44
CA VAL A 93 -6.99 5.81 -7.15
C VAL A 93 -7.02 7.30 -7.50
N ASP A 94 -5.86 7.93 -7.72
CA ASP A 94 -5.79 9.32 -8.14
C ASP A 94 -6.09 9.48 -9.64
N SER A 95 -6.36 10.72 -10.09
CA SER A 95 -6.69 11.05 -11.48
C SER A 95 -5.59 10.72 -12.50
N ASP A 96 -4.37 10.49 -12.04
CA ASP A 96 -3.27 10.00 -12.87
C ASP A 96 -3.30 8.49 -13.08
N LEU A 97 -4.24 7.78 -12.45
CA LEU A 97 -4.42 6.33 -12.51
C LEU A 97 -3.16 5.55 -12.08
N ILE A 98 -2.36 6.10 -11.17
CA ILE A 98 -1.19 5.44 -10.60
C ILE A 98 -1.56 4.79 -9.26
N VAL A 99 -1.44 3.48 -9.18
CA VAL A 99 -1.63 2.73 -7.93
C VAL A 99 -0.43 2.96 -7.02
N ARG A 100 -0.68 3.49 -5.82
CA ARG A 100 0.34 3.86 -4.82
C ARG A 100 0.26 2.93 -3.62
N PRO A 101 1.14 1.92 -3.52
CA PRO A 101 0.98 0.86 -2.53
C PRO A 101 1.61 1.15 -1.16
N PHE A 102 2.27 2.29 -0.99
CA PHE A 102 3.03 2.58 0.23
C PHE A 102 2.45 3.75 1.02
N SER A 103 2.69 3.76 2.30
CA SER A 103 2.01 4.44 3.40
C SER A 103 0.60 3.91 3.68
N ARG A 104 0.03 4.30 4.82
CA ARG A 104 -1.35 3.92 5.15
C ARG A 104 -2.39 4.60 4.28
N LYS A 105 -2.03 5.72 3.67
CA LYS A 105 -2.87 6.50 2.75
C LYS A 105 -2.68 6.11 1.28
N GLY A 106 -1.72 5.22 0.96
CA GLY A 106 -1.44 4.91 -0.44
C GLY A 106 -0.98 6.14 -1.22
N VAL A 107 0.13 6.77 -0.81
CA VAL A 107 0.59 8.04 -1.41
C VAL A 107 1.97 7.96 -2.07
N PHE A 108 2.69 6.85 -1.90
CA PHE A 108 3.99 6.64 -2.52
C PHE A 108 3.94 5.52 -3.55
N THR A 109 4.56 5.76 -4.71
CA THR A 109 4.54 4.87 -5.86
C THR A 109 5.57 3.75 -5.74
N SER A 110 6.69 4.00 -5.04
CA SER A 110 7.84 3.10 -4.99
C SER A 110 8.45 3.02 -3.60
N LEU A 111 9.22 1.96 -3.36
CA LEU A 111 10.08 1.82 -2.18
C LEU A 111 11.07 2.99 -2.08
N ARG A 112 11.62 3.45 -3.22
CA ARG A 112 12.54 4.59 -3.24
C ARG A 112 11.88 5.85 -2.69
N GLN A 113 10.71 6.20 -3.19
CA GLN A 113 9.97 7.37 -2.74
C GLN A 113 9.57 7.26 -1.26
N PHE A 114 9.11 6.08 -0.84
CA PHE A 114 8.79 5.80 0.57
C PHE A 114 10.03 5.91 1.46
N THR A 115 11.16 5.33 1.05
CA THR A 115 12.42 5.34 1.81
C THR A 115 12.96 6.77 2.00
N ILE A 116 13.01 7.57 0.93
CA ILE A 116 13.43 8.98 1.02
C ILE A 116 12.55 9.77 1.99
N ASN A 117 11.24 9.55 1.92
CA ASN A 117 10.32 10.21 2.84
C ASN A 117 10.51 9.75 4.29
N ALA A 118 10.71 8.46 4.53
CA ALA A 118 10.94 7.90 5.86
C ALA A 118 12.27 8.38 6.45
N LEU A 119 13.35 8.40 5.68
CA LEU A 119 14.65 8.93 6.08
C LEU A 119 14.54 10.37 6.60
N ASN A 120 13.78 11.21 5.91
CA ASN A 120 13.60 12.59 6.32
C ASN A 120 12.66 12.72 7.55
N ILE A 121 11.43 12.18 7.47
CA ILE A 121 10.40 12.43 8.49
C ILE A 121 10.73 11.74 9.82
N HIS A 122 11.28 10.52 9.78
CA HIS A 122 11.51 9.74 11.00
C HIS A 122 12.94 9.83 11.53
N HIS A 123 13.92 10.18 10.67
CA HIS A 123 15.33 10.14 11.05
C HIS A 123 16.05 11.49 10.85
N GLY A 124 15.39 12.49 10.27
CA GLY A 124 16.01 13.78 9.97
C GLY A 124 17.15 13.69 8.95
N MET A 125 17.21 12.60 8.17
CA MET A 125 18.25 12.38 7.16
C MET A 125 17.82 12.94 5.82
N GLU A 126 18.74 13.62 5.13
CA GLU A 126 18.48 14.30 3.86
C GLU A 126 19.10 13.56 2.68
N ALA A 127 18.26 12.85 1.92
CA ALA A 127 18.68 12.25 0.66
C ALA A 127 18.90 13.34 -0.40
N ILE A 128 20.03 13.31 -1.10
CA ILE A 128 20.39 14.29 -2.15
C ILE A 128 19.38 14.37 -3.28
N GLU A 129 18.62 13.33 -3.49
CA GLU A 129 17.56 13.27 -4.51
C GLU A 129 16.44 14.29 -4.26
N ARG A 130 16.20 14.62 -3.00
CA ARG A 130 15.14 15.56 -2.58
C ARG A 130 15.68 16.84 -1.98
N TYR A 131 16.82 16.76 -1.28
CA TYR A 131 17.39 17.89 -0.52
C TYR A 131 18.76 18.34 -1.03
N GLY A 132 19.32 17.70 -2.06
CA GLY A 132 20.61 18.06 -2.64
C GLY A 132 20.57 19.37 -3.44
N VAL A 133 21.73 19.78 -3.92
CA VAL A 133 21.98 21.07 -4.60
C VAL A 133 21.02 21.37 -5.76
N ARG A 134 20.53 20.35 -6.46
CA ARG A 134 19.55 20.48 -7.55
C ARG A 134 18.25 21.17 -7.11
N TRP A 135 17.83 20.95 -5.87
CA TRP A 135 16.53 21.37 -5.36
C TRP A 135 16.63 22.53 -4.37
N THR A 136 17.71 22.56 -3.59
CA THR A 136 17.87 23.49 -2.46
C THR A 136 18.96 24.54 -2.71
N GLY A 137 19.85 24.30 -3.69
CA GLY A 137 21.03 25.13 -3.91
C GLY A 137 22.18 24.85 -2.93
N SER A 138 22.02 23.89 -1.99
CA SER A 138 23.01 23.53 -0.97
C SER A 138 23.33 22.06 -1.01
N HIS A 139 24.57 21.70 -0.64
CA HIS A 139 24.99 20.31 -0.37
C HIS A 139 24.71 19.88 1.08
N ASP A 140 24.43 20.84 1.96
CA ASP A 140 24.07 20.61 3.37
C ASP A 140 22.92 21.57 3.72
N PHE A 141 21.72 21.17 3.33
CA PHE A 141 20.52 22.01 3.49
C PHE A 141 20.09 22.12 4.95
N ALA A 142 20.29 21.06 5.75
CA ALA A 142 19.99 21.04 7.17
C ALA A 142 21.08 21.69 8.04
N GLU A 143 22.19 22.17 7.43
CA GLU A 143 23.34 22.74 8.16
C GLU A 143 23.90 21.78 9.22
N SER A 144 23.87 20.47 8.91
CA SER A 144 24.31 19.39 9.81
C SER A 144 25.83 19.26 9.91
N GLY A 145 26.56 19.90 9.02
CA GLY A 145 28.02 19.75 8.86
C GLY A 145 28.43 18.50 8.04
N VAL A 146 27.46 17.76 7.49
CA VAL A 146 27.70 16.55 6.67
C VAL A 146 27.08 16.75 5.28
N PRO A 147 27.85 17.28 4.31
CA PRO A 147 27.37 17.47 2.95
C PRO A 147 26.93 16.16 2.31
N ASP A 148 25.85 16.19 1.52
CA ASP A 148 25.34 15.07 0.74
C ASP A 148 25.24 13.76 1.56
N SER A 149 24.71 13.86 2.77
CA SER A 149 24.77 12.82 3.81
C SER A 149 24.18 11.47 3.40
N ILE A 150 23.15 11.46 2.53
CA ILE A 150 22.55 10.23 1.98
C ILE A 150 22.60 10.32 0.45
N THR A 151 23.47 9.54 -0.16
CA THR A 151 23.64 9.51 -1.62
C THR A 151 22.55 8.70 -2.32
N ALA A 152 22.43 8.86 -3.65
CA ALA A 152 21.53 8.02 -4.45
C ALA A 152 21.91 6.53 -4.38
N GLY A 153 23.19 6.22 -4.19
CA GLY A 153 23.68 4.84 -3.99
C GLY A 153 23.20 4.24 -2.66
N ASP A 154 23.21 5.03 -1.57
CA ASP A 154 22.72 4.59 -0.27
C ASP A 154 21.22 4.28 -0.33
N VAL A 155 20.44 5.17 -0.97
CA VAL A 155 19.00 4.94 -1.18
C VAL A 155 18.78 3.69 -2.03
N SER A 156 19.55 3.48 -3.10
CA SER A 156 19.46 2.27 -3.94
C SER A 156 19.77 0.98 -3.16
N ALA A 157 20.76 1.01 -2.28
CA ALA A 157 21.08 -0.14 -1.42
C ALA A 157 19.94 -0.46 -0.45
N LEU A 158 19.34 0.56 0.17
CA LEU A 158 18.16 0.41 1.04
C LEU A 158 16.95 -0.14 0.27
N VAL A 159 16.71 0.34 -0.94
CA VAL A 159 15.62 -0.13 -1.80
C VAL A 159 15.83 -1.59 -2.18
N ALA A 160 17.05 -1.96 -2.60
CA ALA A 160 17.38 -3.34 -2.97
C ALA A 160 17.19 -4.30 -1.79
N PHE A 161 17.64 -3.90 -0.60
CA PHE A 161 17.41 -4.67 0.63
C PHE A 161 15.92 -4.87 0.92
N GLN A 162 15.14 -3.80 0.91
CA GLN A 162 13.69 -3.86 1.18
C GLN A 162 12.93 -4.68 0.13
N ALA A 163 13.31 -4.56 -1.15
CA ALA A 163 12.69 -5.33 -2.23
C ALA A 163 12.94 -6.84 -2.11
N ALA A 164 14.07 -7.23 -1.55
CA ALA A 164 14.46 -8.62 -1.35
C ALA A 164 13.90 -9.25 -0.06
N LEU A 165 13.25 -8.47 0.82
CA LEU A 165 12.64 -9.02 2.04
C LEU A 165 11.54 -10.03 1.69
N PRO A 166 11.56 -11.22 2.31
CA PRO A 166 10.56 -12.26 2.04
C PRO A 166 9.17 -11.83 2.51
N PRO A 167 8.10 -12.33 1.87
CA PRO A 167 6.75 -12.08 2.33
C PRO A 167 6.47 -12.86 3.63
N PRO A 168 5.55 -12.38 4.47
CA PRO A 168 4.99 -13.17 5.55
C PRO A 168 4.36 -14.48 5.06
N THR A 169 4.21 -15.43 5.95
CA THR A 169 3.73 -16.77 5.66
C THR A 169 2.52 -17.13 6.52
N VAL A 170 1.92 -18.28 6.25
CA VAL A 170 0.99 -18.92 7.19
C VAL A 170 1.82 -19.70 8.20
N LYS A 171 1.51 -19.56 9.48
CA LYS A 171 2.19 -20.26 10.58
C LYS A 171 2.19 -21.77 10.34
N ALA A 172 3.37 -22.36 10.25
CA ALA A 172 3.54 -23.77 9.92
C ALA A 172 3.21 -24.68 11.12
N ASP A 173 3.66 -24.28 12.31
CA ASP A 173 3.49 -25.06 13.53
C ASP A 173 2.26 -24.57 14.33
N MET A 174 1.09 -25.10 13.94
CA MET A 174 -0.19 -24.88 14.62
C MET A 174 -0.73 -26.20 15.17
N PRO A 175 -1.25 -26.23 16.42
CA PRO A 175 -2.07 -27.32 16.91
C PRO A 175 -3.24 -27.63 15.96
N ASP A 176 -3.72 -28.88 15.95
CA ASP A 176 -4.75 -29.32 14.99
C ASP A 176 -6.06 -28.53 15.14
N ASP A 177 -6.48 -28.28 16.38
CA ASP A 177 -7.67 -27.47 16.69
C ASP A 177 -7.55 -26.05 16.16
N TRP A 178 -6.38 -25.41 16.32
CA TRP A 178 -6.15 -24.06 15.74
C TRP A 178 -6.15 -24.11 14.21
N ARG A 179 -5.53 -25.13 13.62
CA ARG A 179 -5.48 -25.29 12.14
C ARG A 179 -6.88 -25.46 11.54
N GLU A 180 -7.74 -26.26 12.19
CA GLU A 180 -9.13 -26.45 11.79
C GLU A 180 -9.93 -25.13 11.94
N GLY A 181 -9.83 -24.45 13.07
CA GLY A 181 -10.45 -23.12 13.28
C GLY A 181 -9.97 -22.09 12.27
N ALA A 182 -8.65 -22.00 11.99
CA ALA A 182 -8.11 -21.09 10.99
C ALA A 182 -8.65 -21.36 9.58
N LYS A 183 -8.83 -22.64 9.22
CA LYS A 183 -9.41 -23.04 7.94
C LYS A 183 -10.90 -22.66 7.83
N ALA A 184 -11.68 -22.91 8.89
CA ALA A 184 -13.07 -22.50 8.98
C ALA A 184 -13.20 -20.98 8.95
N GLY A 185 -12.32 -20.27 9.68
CA GLY A 185 -12.26 -18.82 9.72
C GLY A 185 -11.94 -18.18 8.37
N ALA A 186 -11.02 -18.75 7.59
CA ALA A 186 -10.73 -18.31 6.23
C ALA A 186 -11.96 -18.40 5.31
N LYS A 187 -12.76 -19.44 5.45
CA LYS A 187 -14.01 -19.59 4.72
C LYS A 187 -15.04 -18.53 5.15
N THR A 188 -15.25 -18.37 6.46
CA THR A 188 -16.16 -17.37 7.03
C THR A 188 -15.75 -15.96 6.62
N PHE A 189 -14.45 -15.63 6.65
CA PHE A 189 -13.89 -14.34 6.20
C PHE A 189 -14.29 -13.98 4.76
N ASN A 190 -14.30 -14.97 3.86
CA ASN A 190 -14.79 -14.76 2.49
C ASN A 190 -16.32 -14.58 2.45
N GLU A 191 -17.07 -15.43 3.17
CA GLU A 191 -18.54 -15.44 3.16
C GLU A 191 -19.15 -14.14 3.70
N ILE A 192 -18.54 -13.53 4.73
CA ILE A 192 -19.01 -12.26 5.31
C ILE A 192 -18.54 -11.01 4.57
N GLY A 193 -17.77 -11.17 3.49
CA GLY A 193 -17.42 -10.09 2.57
C GLY A 193 -16.10 -9.36 2.89
N CYS A 194 -15.31 -9.77 3.88
CA CYS A 194 -14.00 -9.16 4.16
C CYS A 194 -13.05 -9.25 2.95
N ALA A 195 -13.16 -10.34 2.17
CA ALA A 195 -12.35 -10.57 0.98
C ALA A 195 -12.68 -9.63 -0.20
N SER A 196 -13.71 -8.78 -0.12
CA SER A 196 -14.00 -7.78 -1.16
C SER A 196 -12.90 -6.71 -1.27
N CYS A 197 -12.29 -6.35 -0.13
CA CYS A 197 -11.12 -5.46 -0.05
C CYS A 197 -9.84 -6.25 0.26
N HIS A 198 -9.91 -7.19 1.20
CA HIS A 198 -8.80 -8.05 1.57
C HIS A 198 -8.71 -9.29 0.65
N MET A 199 -8.54 -9.04 -0.65
CA MET A 199 -8.38 -10.09 -1.65
C MET A 199 -7.20 -11.00 -1.31
N GLN A 200 -7.45 -12.29 -1.21
CA GLN A 200 -6.46 -13.26 -0.74
C GLN A 200 -5.16 -13.20 -1.55
N THR A 201 -5.28 -13.21 -2.88
CA THR A 201 -4.13 -13.19 -3.78
C THR A 201 -4.34 -12.24 -4.95
N LEU A 202 -3.27 -11.59 -5.40
CA LEU A 202 -3.24 -10.89 -6.67
C LEU A 202 -2.22 -11.56 -7.61
N PRO A 203 -2.56 -11.76 -8.91
CA PRO A 203 -1.65 -12.36 -9.87
C PRO A 203 -0.59 -11.36 -10.32
N LEU A 204 0.68 -11.77 -10.33
CA LEU A 204 1.83 -11.00 -10.77
C LEU A 204 2.53 -11.70 -11.95
N ARG A 205 2.76 -10.99 -13.04
CA ARG A 205 3.32 -11.53 -14.28
C ARG A 205 4.83 -11.73 -14.21
N SER A 206 5.54 -10.81 -13.54
CA SER A 206 7.00 -10.81 -13.48
C SER A 206 7.52 -10.55 -12.07
N LEU A 207 8.57 -11.28 -11.68
CA LEU A 207 9.32 -11.07 -10.44
C LEU A 207 10.62 -10.27 -10.65
N VAL A 208 10.78 -9.60 -11.79
CA VAL A 208 11.96 -8.75 -12.03
C VAL A 208 11.68 -7.36 -11.47
N PHE A 209 12.34 -7.07 -10.34
CA PHE A 209 12.29 -5.76 -9.71
C PHE A 209 13.34 -4.84 -10.31
N THR A 210 12.97 -3.60 -10.61
CA THR A 210 13.86 -2.57 -11.14
C THR A 210 13.87 -1.33 -10.27
N ASP A 211 15.01 -0.66 -10.12
CA ASP A 211 15.14 0.59 -9.41
C ASP A 211 16.07 1.53 -10.22
N PRO A 212 15.68 2.77 -10.49
CA PRO A 212 14.42 3.47 -10.11
C PRO A 212 13.16 2.92 -10.77
N ALA A 213 12.03 3.19 -10.12
CA ALA A 213 10.71 2.79 -10.58
C ALA A 213 10.23 3.62 -11.78
N PRO A 214 9.32 3.07 -12.64
CA PRO A 214 8.86 3.79 -13.82
C PRO A 214 7.95 4.99 -13.52
N TYR A 215 7.30 5.02 -12.34
CA TYR A 215 6.32 6.04 -11.96
C TYR A 215 6.82 6.98 -10.84
N ASP A 216 8.13 7.05 -10.63
CA ASP A 216 8.70 7.92 -9.60
C ASP A 216 8.56 9.40 -9.95
N MET A 217 8.27 10.21 -8.92
CA MET A 217 7.98 11.63 -9.04
C MET A 217 9.24 12.50 -8.87
N ALA A 218 9.10 13.81 -9.07
CA ALA A 218 10.15 14.78 -8.77
C ALA A 218 10.58 14.69 -7.29
N GLY A 219 11.85 14.91 -7.01
CA GLY A 219 12.45 14.72 -5.69
C GLY A 219 12.78 13.25 -5.35
N THR A 220 12.75 12.40 -6.37
CA THR A 220 13.16 11.00 -6.35
C THR A 220 13.89 10.70 -7.64
N LEU A 221 14.94 9.91 -7.62
CA LEU A 221 15.65 9.49 -8.84
C LEU A 221 14.69 8.72 -9.76
N ARG A 222 14.63 9.10 -11.04
CA ARG A 222 13.71 8.53 -12.02
C ARG A 222 14.44 7.60 -12.98
N SER A 223 13.73 6.63 -13.54
CA SER A 223 14.31 5.63 -14.46
C SER A 223 15.06 6.24 -15.66
N GLY A 224 14.61 7.38 -16.18
CA GLY A 224 15.28 8.10 -17.28
C GLY A 224 16.54 8.87 -16.86
N GLU A 225 16.85 8.98 -15.57
CA GLU A 225 18.00 9.73 -15.04
C GLU A 225 19.22 8.82 -14.78
N VAL A 226 19.07 7.50 -14.93
CA VAL A 226 20.16 6.53 -14.72
C VAL A 226 20.52 5.79 -16.01
N LYS A 227 21.82 5.53 -16.22
CA LYS A 227 22.31 4.76 -17.37
C LYS A 227 22.17 3.25 -17.17
N ALA A 228 22.24 2.80 -15.92
CA ALA A 228 22.20 1.41 -15.54
C ALA A 228 21.29 1.24 -14.30
N PRO A 229 19.97 1.04 -14.49
CA PRO A 229 19.08 0.74 -13.38
C PRO A 229 19.47 -0.59 -12.72
N ILE A 230 19.15 -0.70 -11.43
CA ILE A 230 19.30 -1.97 -10.70
C ILE A 230 18.21 -2.92 -11.16
N HIS A 231 18.56 -4.16 -11.41
CA HIS A 231 17.65 -5.26 -11.71
C HIS A 231 17.85 -6.36 -10.68
N ILE A 232 16.78 -6.78 -10.02
CA ILE A 232 16.79 -7.89 -9.05
C ILE A 232 15.76 -8.92 -9.53
N ASP A 233 16.24 -10.10 -9.86
CA ASP A 233 15.38 -11.25 -10.13
C ASP A 233 14.93 -11.86 -8.79
N LEU A 234 13.74 -11.47 -8.32
CA LEU A 234 13.18 -12.01 -7.09
C LEU A 234 12.81 -13.50 -7.22
N ALA A 235 12.71 -14.04 -8.45
CA ALA A 235 12.51 -15.48 -8.66
C ALA A 235 13.74 -16.31 -8.29
N ALA A 236 14.93 -15.73 -8.33
CA ALA A 236 16.16 -16.37 -7.91
C ALA A 236 16.36 -16.39 -6.38
N LEU A 237 15.56 -15.62 -5.64
CA LEU A 237 15.65 -15.50 -4.19
C LEU A 237 14.74 -16.51 -3.47
N PRO A 238 14.99 -16.80 -2.18
CA PRO A 238 14.13 -17.67 -1.37
C PRO A 238 12.64 -17.25 -1.36
N ILE A 239 12.38 -15.97 -1.54
CA ILE A 239 11.03 -15.38 -1.62
C ILE A 239 10.11 -16.11 -2.61
N ALA A 240 10.64 -16.57 -3.77
CA ALA A 240 9.83 -17.21 -4.80
C ALA A 240 9.43 -18.65 -4.44
N LYS A 241 10.12 -19.31 -3.51
CA LYS A 241 9.89 -20.73 -3.18
C LYS A 241 8.53 -20.99 -2.54
N THR A 242 7.94 -19.99 -1.89
CA THR A 242 6.65 -20.08 -1.21
C THR A 242 5.47 -19.63 -2.07
N LEU A 243 5.74 -19.05 -3.25
CA LEU A 243 4.72 -18.51 -4.13
C LEU A 243 4.19 -19.60 -5.07
N GLN A 244 2.87 -19.64 -5.22
CA GLN A 244 2.19 -20.49 -6.18
C GLN A 244 2.02 -19.77 -7.52
N ARG A 245 1.69 -20.52 -8.57
CA ARG A 245 1.31 -19.98 -9.88
C ARG A 245 -0.12 -20.39 -10.23
N ASN A 246 -0.83 -19.53 -10.95
CA ASN A 246 -2.09 -19.86 -11.57
C ASN A 246 -1.91 -20.61 -12.92
N ASP A 247 -3.01 -21.00 -13.54
CA ASP A 247 -3.01 -21.72 -14.83
C ASP A 247 -2.43 -20.89 -16.00
N LYS A 248 -2.33 -19.57 -15.84
CA LYS A 248 -1.69 -18.66 -16.81
C LYS A 248 -0.18 -18.51 -16.58
N GLY A 249 0.35 -19.17 -15.55
CA GLY A 249 1.76 -19.08 -15.16
C GLY A 249 2.12 -17.83 -14.36
N GLU A 250 1.15 -16.99 -13.97
CA GLU A 250 1.36 -15.81 -13.13
C GLU A 250 1.56 -16.21 -11.67
N TRP A 251 2.40 -15.49 -10.96
CA TRP A 251 2.66 -15.70 -9.54
C TRP A 251 1.48 -15.20 -8.69
N LEU A 252 0.96 -16.01 -7.81
CA LEU A 252 -0.09 -15.62 -6.87
C LEU A 252 0.53 -15.05 -5.60
N ILE A 253 0.36 -13.74 -5.38
CA ILE A 253 0.91 -13.03 -4.23
C ILE A 253 -0.14 -12.97 -3.12
N PRO A 254 0.05 -13.67 -1.97
CA PRO A 254 -0.98 -13.83 -0.94
C PRO A 254 -1.00 -12.67 0.05
N LEU A 255 -1.20 -11.44 -0.43
CA LEU A 255 -1.08 -10.23 0.39
C LEU A 255 -2.36 -9.88 1.18
N TYR A 256 -3.51 -10.42 0.84
CA TYR A 256 -4.81 -10.08 1.43
C TYR A 256 -5.10 -8.57 1.38
N SER A 257 -5.01 -8.01 0.18
CA SER A 257 -5.31 -6.60 -0.10
C SER A 257 -5.60 -6.42 -1.60
N ASP A 258 -6.45 -5.46 -1.93
CA ASP A 258 -6.72 -5.02 -3.29
C ASP A 258 -5.81 -3.86 -3.74
N LEU A 259 -4.97 -3.32 -2.86
CA LEU A 259 -4.13 -2.15 -3.08
C LEU A 259 -4.92 -0.90 -3.52
N LYS A 260 -6.20 -0.84 -3.18
CA LYS A 260 -7.13 0.26 -3.44
C LYS A 260 -7.38 1.06 -2.15
N ARG A 261 -7.70 2.34 -2.28
CA ARG A 261 -8.11 3.18 -1.15
C ARG A 261 -9.61 3.12 -0.95
N HIS A 262 -10.03 3.10 0.32
CA HIS A 262 -11.42 3.04 0.74
C HIS A 262 -11.72 4.04 1.83
N LEU A 263 -12.95 4.56 1.84
CA LEU A 263 -13.51 5.28 2.97
C LEU A 263 -13.91 4.26 4.05
N VAL A 264 -13.25 4.31 5.22
CA VAL A 264 -13.44 3.31 6.28
C VAL A 264 -14.14 3.85 7.53
N VAL A 265 -14.78 4.99 7.41
CA VAL A 265 -15.58 5.63 8.46
C VAL A 265 -16.94 6.05 7.93
N ASP A 266 -17.92 6.12 8.81
CA ASP A 266 -19.23 6.72 8.59
C ASP A 266 -19.74 7.41 9.87
N GLU A 267 -20.94 7.97 9.83
CA GLU A 267 -21.54 8.69 10.97
C GLU A 267 -21.71 7.82 12.23
N THR A 268 -21.82 6.50 12.07
CA THR A 268 -22.04 5.55 13.18
C THR A 268 -20.75 4.90 13.64
N VAL A 269 -19.85 4.57 12.72
CA VAL A 269 -18.54 3.93 13.01
C VAL A 269 -17.45 4.83 12.49
N ASN A 270 -16.85 5.62 13.39
CA ASN A 270 -15.88 6.66 13.06
C ASN A 270 -14.55 6.52 13.80
N ALA A 271 -14.31 5.41 14.47
CA ALA A 271 -13.11 5.22 15.30
C ALA A 271 -11.78 5.32 14.51
N LEU A 272 -11.80 5.04 13.20
CA LEU A 272 -10.65 5.22 12.32
C LEU A 272 -10.54 6.63 11.71
N GLY A 273 -11.51 7.53 11.94
CA GLY A 273 -11.53 8.89 11.43
C GLY A 273 -10.74 9.91 12.27
N ASN A 274 -9.91 9.45 13.20
CA ASN A 274 -9.18 10.28 14.15
C ASN A 274 -7.78 10.69 13.68
N GLU A 275 -7.42 10.47 12.41
CA GLU A 275 -6.16 10.97 11.88
C GLU A 275 -6.20 12.50 11.78
N LEU A 276 -5.13 13.17 12.26
CA LEU A 276 -5.12 14.63 12.39
C LEU A 276 -4.96 15.33 11.05
N GLN A 277 -4.32 14.68 10.07
CA GLN A 277 -3.94 15.30 8.81
C GLN A 277 -4.24 14.42 7.60
N ALA A 278 -4.75 15.04 6.54
CA ALA A 278 -4.72 14.46 5.20
C ALA A 278 -3.26 14.29 4.74
N GLN A 279 -2.97 13.31 3.88
CA GLN A 279 -1.64 13.10 3.31
C GLN A 279 -1.73 13.15 1.79
N ARG A 280 -1.01 14.11 1.16
CA ARG A 280 -0.93 14.24 -0.31
C ARG A 280 -2.30 14.19 -1.00
N PHE A 281 -3.26 14.97 -0.51
CA PHE A 281 -4.64 15.07 -1.02
C PHE A 281 -5.52 13.84 -0.77
N VAL A 282 -5.07 12.86 0.00
CA VAL A 282 -5.91 11.75 0.48
C VAL A 282 -6.54 12.17 1.81
N GLU A 283 -7.86 12.12 1.87
CA GLU A 283 -8.64 12.54 3.03
C GLU A 283 -8.31 11.74 4.29
N ARG A 284 -8.60 12.32 5.47
CA ARG A 284 -8.23 11.74 6.78
C ARG A 284 -8.85 10.39 7.05
N ASP A 285 -10.03 10.13 6.54
CA ASP A 285 -10.87 8.95 6.74
C ASP A 285 -10.75 7.91 5.60
N VAL A 286 -9.94 8.22 4.57
CA VAL A 286 -9.65 7.33 3.45
C VAL A 286 -8.31 6.64 3.67
N PHE A 287 -8.26 5.31 3.54
CA PHE A 287 -7.07 4.50 3.75
C PHE A 287 -6.87 3.47 2.64
N LEU A 288 -5.61 3.18 2.34
CA LEU A 288 -5.22 2.03 1.54
C LEU A 288 -5.59 0.75 2.31
N THR A 289 -6.21 -0.23 1.64
CA THR A 289 -6.43 -1.55 2.25
C THR A 289 -5.11 -2.12 2.75
N PRO A 290 -4.92 -2.29 4.07
CA PRO A 290 -3.68 -2.84 4.59
C PRO A 290 -3.55 -4.30 4.18
N ARG A 291 -2.33 -4.73 3.93
CA ARG A 291 -2.02 -6.14 3.72
C ARG A 291 -2.23 -6.90 5.03
N LEU A 292 -3.00 -7.99 5.01
CA LEU A 292 -3.18 -8.81 6.20
C LEU A 292 -2.12 -9.91 6.35
N TRP A 293 -1.26 -10.12 5.35
CA TRP A 293 -0.14 -11.02 5.54
C TRP A 293 0.74 -10.52 6.71
N GLY A 294 1.03 -11.38 7.65
CA GLY A 294 1.77 -11.02 8.87
C GLY A 294 0.94 -10.33 9.96
N VAL A 295 -0.38 -10.15 9.78
CA VAL A 295 -1.23 -9.44 10.75
C VAL A 295 -1.22 -10.11 12.14
N GLY A 296 -1.05 -11.41 12.21
CA GLY A 296 -0.92 -12.15 13.47
C GLY A 296 0.33 -11.81 14.29
N SER A 297 1.32 -11.12 13.69
CA SER A 297 2.59 -10.74 14.33
C SER A 297 2.76 -9.22 14.52
N THR A 298 1.79 -8.39 14.13
CA THR A 298 1.98 -6.94 14.00
C THR A 298 1.05 -6.09 14.87
N ALA A 299 0.60 -6.61 16.02
CA ALA A 299 -0.08 -5.78 17.01
C ALA A 299 0.85 -4.65 17.53
N PRO A 300 0.32 -3.47 17.91
CA PRO A 300 -1.09 -3.07 17.89
C PRO A 300 -1.61 -2.72 16.48
N TYR A 301 -2.92 -2.59 16.32
CA TYR A 301 -3.61 -2.41 15.03
C TYR A 301 -4.13 -0.97 14.84
N GLY A 302 -4.59 -0.68 13.61
CA GLY A 302 -5.05 0.63 13.21
C GLY A 302 -3.91 1.52 12.70
N HIS A 303 -4.27 2.69 12.15
CA HIS A 303 -3.29 3.61 11.56
C HIS A 303 -2.35 4.25 12.60
N ASN A 304 -2.79 4.37 13.83
CA ASN A 304 -2.04 4.93 14.97
C ASN A 304 -1.73 3.91 16.07
N GLY A 305 -2.06 2.62 15.88
CA GLY A 305 -1.83 1.59 16.89
C GLY A 305 -2.81 1.62 18.09
N SER A 306 -3.98 2.23 17.94
CA SER A 306 -4.96 2.37 19.02
C SER A 306 -5.64 1.07 19.45
N PHE A 307 -5.62 0.03 18.61
CA PHE A 307 -6.34 -1.21 18.85
C PHE A 307 -5.37 -2.33 19.20
N ARG A 308 -5.61 -3.01 20.32
CA ARG A 308 -4.75 -4.11 20.81
C ARG A 308 -5.18 -5.47 20.30
N MET A 309 -6.47 -5.62 19.98
CA MET A 309 -7.08 -6.87 19.58
C MET A 309 -7.59 -6.79 18.14
N LEU A 310 -7.61 -7.93 17.44
CA LEU A 310 -8.17 -8.01 16.09
C LEU A 310 -9.67 -7.73 16.06
N ASP A 311 -10.42 -8.16 17.08
CA ASP A 311 -11.84 -7.85 17.19
C ASP A 311 -12.11 -6.34 17.26
N GLU A 312 -11.28 -5.60 17.98
CA GLU A 312 -11.42 -4.16 18.14
C GLU A 312 -11.24 -3.44 16.80
N ILE A 313 -10.19 -3.80 16.05
CA ILE A 313 -9.97 -3.17 14.73
C ILE A 313 -11.04 -3.60 13.71
N ILE A 314 -11.54 -4.85 13.73
CA ILE A 314 -12.64 -5.27 12.88
C ILE A 314 -13.90 -4.47 13.22
N ALA A 315 -14.22 -4.30 14.51
CA ALA A 315 -15.36 -3.50 14.95
C ALA A 315 -15.27 -2.02 14.56
N ALA A 316 -14.06 -1.50 14.33
CA ALA A 316 -13.81 -0.12 13.94
C ALA A 316 -13.98 0.16 12.43
N HIS A 317 -14.24 -0.85 11.61
CA HIS A 317 -14.46 -0.69 10.17
C HIS A 317 -15.85 -0.09 9.90
N GLY A 318 -15.90 1.15 9.38
CA GLY A 318 -17.09 1.83 8.89
C GLY A 318 -17.05 2.01 7.36
N GLY A 319 -17.89 2.92 6.84
CA GLY A 319 -17.91 3.28 5.42
C GLY A 319 -18.06 2.09 4.49
N ASP A 320 -17.17 1.96 3.51
CA ASP A 320 -17.16 0.88 2.51
C ASP A 320 -17.06 -0.52 3.15
N ALA A 321 -16.45 -0.63 4.33
CA ALA A 321 -16.27 -1.90 5.04
C ALA A 321 -17.44 -2.25 5.98
N ARG A 322 -18.45 -1.35 6.12
CA ARG A 322 -19.52 -1.49 7.09
C ARG A 322 -20.31 -2.80 6.97
N PHE A 323 -20.60 -3.23 5.76
CA PHE A 323 -21.34 -4.46 5.53
C PHE A 323 -20.60 -5.69 6.11
N ALA A 324 -19.32 -5.84 5.81
CA ALA A 324 -18.52 -6.96 6.30
C ALA A 324 -18.35 -6.90 7.83
N ARG A 325 -18.16 -5.70 8.39
CA ARG A 325 -18.09 -5.47 9.83
C ARG A 325 -19.39 -5.90 10.53
N ASP A 326 -20.55 -5.48 10.03
CA ASP A 326 -21.83 -5.82 10.63
C ASP A 326 -22.11 -7.32 10.52
N ALA A 327 -21.76 -7.96 9.41
CA ALA A 327 -21.83 -9.41 9.25
C ALA A 327 -20.91 -10.15 10.27
N TYR A 328 -19.67 -9.68 10.48
CA TYR A 328 -18.80 -10.21 11.52
C TYR A 328 -19.41 -10.07 12.92
N MET A 329 -19.94 -8.89 13.26
CA MET A 329 -20.55 -8.63 14.56
C MET A 329 -21.80 -9.49 14.81
N ALA A 330 -22.45 -9.97 13.77
CA ALA A 330 -23.61 -10.86 13.84
C ALA A 330 -23.27 -12.35 13.95
N LEU A 331 -22.00 -12.73 13.77
CA LEU A 331 -21.55 -14.12 13.93
C LEU A 331 -21.74 -14.62 15.37
N ASP A 332 -21.96 -15.91 15.53
CA ASP A 332 -21.83 -16.57 16.83
C ASP A 332 -20.35 -16.54 17.33
N PRO A 333 -20.12 -16.70 18.64
CA PRO A 333 -18.77 -16.61 19.22
C PRO A 333 -17.76 -17.57 18.57
N GLU A 334 -18.16 -18.82 18.30
CA GLU A 334 -17.28 -19.84 17.73
C GLU A 334 -16.75 -19.42 16.36
N LYS A 335 -17.63 -18.92 15.48
CA LYS A 335 -17.20 -18.43 14.15
C LYS A 335 -16.36 -17.17 14.22
N ARG A 336 -16.58 -16.29 15.21
CA ARG A 336 -15.67 -15.15 15.42
C ARG A 336 -14.29 -15.63 15.83
N ASP A 337 -14.21 -16.60 16.76
CA ASP A 337 -12.95 -17.19 17.19
C ASP A 337 -12.21 -17.85 16.02
N ASP A 338 -12.93 -18.53 15.12
CA ASP A 338 -12.37 -19.08 13.89
C ASP A 338 -11.77 -18.01 12.98
N VAL A 339 -12.47 -16.90 12.74
CA VAL A 339 -11.94 -15.75 11.95
C VAL A 339 -10.68 -15.18 12.61
N ILE A 340 -10.66 -15.04 13.93
CA ILE A 340 -9.48 -14.58 14.66
C ILE A 340 -8.34 -15.60 14.57
N ALA A 341 -8.64 -16.90 14.66
CA ALA A 341 -7.65 -17.97 14.47
C ALA A 341 -7.01 -17.91 13.07
N PHE A 342 -7.82 -17.66 12.04
CA PHE A 342 -7.33 -17.45 10.68
C PHE A 342 -6.38 -16.24 10.60
N LEU A 343 -6.81 -15.07 11.06
CA LEU A 343 -5.98 -13.84 11.00
C LEU A 343 -4.68 -13.99 11.81
N ARG A 344 -4.72 -14.66 12.97
CA ARG A 344 -3.54 -14.95 13.78
C ARG A 344 -2.61 -15.97 13.13
N SER A 345 -3.08 -16.76 12.18
CA SER A 345 -2.23 -17.69 11.42
C SER A 345 -1.35 -17.00 10.37
N LEU A 346 -1.67 -15.76 10.00
CA LEU A 346 -0.91 -14.97 9.04
C LEU A 346 0.25 -14.25 9.75
N VAL A 347 1.45 -14.81 9.72
CA VAL A 347 2.57 -14.40 10.58
C VAL A 347 3.81 -13.99 9.80
N ILE A 348 4.64 -13.18 10.45
CA ILE A 348 6.04 -12.95 10.07
C ILE A 348 6.87 -13.94 10.87
N GLU A 349 7.32 -15.02 10.26
CA GLU A 349 8.22 -15.98 10.91
C GLU A 349 9.66 -15.52 10.75
N ALA A 350 10.46 -15.64 11.83
CA ALA A 350 11.90 -15.47 11.75
C ALA A 350 12.47 -16.61 10.90
N GLN A 351 13.19 -16.28 9.85
CA GLN A 351 13.89 -17.24 8.98
C GLN A 351 15.26 -17.59 9.57
#